data_fc9df2bf893d0b49ab41a640f1ec2a9c
#
_entry.id   fc9df2bf893d0b49ab41a640f1ec2a9c
#
_cell.length_a   1.000
_cell.length_b   1.000
_cell.length_c   1.000
_cell.angle_alpha   90.00
_cell.angle_beta   90.00
_cell.angle_gamma   90.00
#
_symmetry.space_group_name_H-M   'P 1'
#
loop_
_entity.id
_entity.type
_entity.pdbx_description
1 polymer ?
#
loop_
_entity_poly.entity_id
_entity_poly.type
_entity_poly.pdbx_seq_one_letter_code
_entity_poly.pdbx_strand_id
1 'polypeptide(L)'
;INAGSRTMSIPFVGHVDFGLLYPLIVIPIIIAVSTNGFNMLAGFNGLEAGQGILILGTLAILSFNTGTSWLSVVALCMIFALLGFLMYNHFPSKIFPGDSLTYTVGALIGIIAVIANLEKAFLILFVPYIIQFFLKLRGSFKKESFAEVQKNGTLKPRYKRIYGLENLCVKFQNTLRL
;
A
#
# COMPACT_ATOMS: atom_id res chain seq x y z
N ILE A 1 8.25 -2.77 -25.19
CA ILE A 1 8.43 -3.21 -23.79
C ILE A 1 9.84 -2.77 -23.41
N ASN A 2 9.95 -1.66 -22.66
CA ASN A 2 11.24 -1.18 -22.15
C ASN A 2 11.67 -1.99 -20.90
N ALA A 3 11.62 -3.30 -21.00
CA ALA A 3 12.18 -4.18 -19.96
C ALA A 3 13.72 -4.08 -19.82
N GLY A 4 14.31 -3.08 -20.48
CA GLY A 4 15.76 -2.84 -20.50
C GLY A 4 16.20 -1.49 -19.97
N SER A 5 15.30 -0.65 -19.44
CA SER A 5 15.77 0.56 -18.79
C SER A 5 16.46 0.18 -17.47
N ARG A 6 17.74 0.49 -17.38
CA ARG A 6 18.57 0.29 -16.17
C ARG A 6 18.56 1.54 -15.30
N THR A 7 17.70 2.51 -15.66
CA THR A 7 17.59 3.82 -15.02
C THR A 7 16.32 3.90 -14.20
N MET A 8 16.42 4.43 -13.00
CA MET A 8 15.29 4.71 -12.11
C MET A 8 15.13 6.20 -11.93
N SER A 9 13.89 6.69 -12.00
CA SER A 9 13.57 8.08 -11.69
C SER A 9 13.29 8.25 -10.18
N ILE A 10 14.23 8.89 -9.48
CA ILE A 10 14.11 9.14 -8.04
C ILE A 10 13.62 10.59 -7.81
N PRO A 11 12.64 10.82 -6.92
CA PRO A 11 12.23 12.18 -6.56
C PRO A 11 13.42 13.00 -6.06
N PHE A 12 13.55 14.25 -6.52
CA PHE A 12 14.59 15.22 -6.16
C PHE A 12 16.02 14.91 -6.66
N VAL A 13 16.31 13.69 -7.11
CA VAL A 13 17.66 13.28 -7.59
C VAL A 13 17.71 13.22 -9.12
N GLY A 14 16.59 12.88 -9.77
CA GLY A 14 16.51 12.71 -11.21
C GLY A 14 16.68 11.26 -11.65
N HIS A 15 17.21 11.06 -12.87
CA HIS A 15 17.43 9.72 -13.42
C HIS A 15 18.79 9.18 -12.98
N VAL A 16 18.79 8.03 -12.32
CA VAL A 16 19.99 7.33 -11.87
C VAL A 16 20.10 6.02 -12.65
N ASP A 17 21.24 5.78 -13.28
CA ASP A 17 21.54 4.52 -13.94
C ASP A 17 22.17 3.55 -12.94
N PHE A 18 21.47 2.46 -12.62
CA PHE A 18 21.93 1.39 -11.75
C PHE A 18 22.58 0.23 -12.52
N GLY A 19 22.61 0.27 -13.84
CA GLY A 19 23.15 -0.81 -14.66
C GLY A 19 22.52 -2.17 -14.32
N LEU A 20 23.35 -3.18 -14.10
CA LEU A 20 22.90 -4.53 -13.74
C LEU A 20 22.32 -4.64 -12.33
N LEU A 21 22.59 -3.68 -11.45
CA LEU A 21 22.01 -3.67 -10.10
C LEU A 21 20.51 -3.39 -10.13
N TYR A 22 20.01 -2.71 -11.17
CA TYR A 22 18.59 -2.42 -11.30
C TYR A 22 17.74 -3.70 -11.33
N PRO A 23 17.91 -4.64 -12.29
CA PRO A 23 17.12 -5.86 -12.32
C PRO A 23 17.43 -6.84 -11.20
N LEU A 24 18.66 -6.88 -10.68
CA LEU A 24 19.07 -7.88 -9.69
C LEU A 24 18.75 -7.47 -8.25
N ILE A 25 18.71 -6.18 -7.94
CA ILE A 25 18.54 -5.69 -6.57
C ILE A 25 17.34 -4.76 -6.46
N VAL A 26 17.26 -3.72 -7.33
CA VAL A 26 16.23 -2.67 -7.19
C VAL A 26 14.83 -3.24 -7.43
N ILE A 27 14.63 -4.01 -8.50
CA ILE A 27 13.33 -4.62 -8.80
C ILE A 27 12.85 -5.56 -7.68
N PRO A 28 13.64 -6.55 -7.21
CA PRO A 28 13.26 -7.39 -6.08
C PRO A 28 12.93 -6.59 -4.81
N ILE A 29 13.68 -5.53 -4.51
CA ILE A 29 13.40 -4.67 -3.36
C ILE A 29 12.06 -3.95 -3.54
N ILE A 30 11.78 -3.36 -4.70
CA ILE A 30 10.50 -2.68 -4.95
C ILE A 30 9.34 -3.66 -4.74
N ILE A 31 9.43 -4.87 -5.30
CA ILE A 31 8.37 -5.88 -5.18
C ILE A 31 8.24 -6.33 -3.71
N ALA A 32 9.34 -6.58 -3.01
CA ALA A 32 9.30 -6.96 -1.60
C ALA A 32 8.73 -5.85 -0.72
N VAL A 33 9.12 -4.59 -0.95
CA VAL A 33 8.62 -3.43 -0.20
C VAL A 33 7.15 -3.20 -0.49
N SER A 34 6.71 -3.29 -1.76
CA SER A 34 5.30 -3.10 -2.10
C SER A 34 4.42 -4.21 -1.52
N THR A 35 4.85 -5.46 -1.62
CA THR A 35 4.11 -6.62 -1.12
C THR A 35 3.95 -6.58 0.40
N ASN A 36 5.06 -6.49 1.13
CA ASN A 36 5.02 -6.47 2.60
C ASN A 36 4.48 -5.16 3.15
N GLY A 37 4.81 -4.03 2.53
CA GLY A 37 4.31 -2.72 2.93
C GLY A 37 2.80 -2.65 2.86
N PHE A 38 2.20 -3.10 1.74
CA PHE A 38 0.75 -3.11 1.58
C PHE A 38 0.06 -3.97 2.64
N ASN A 39 0.63 -5.12 3.00
CA ASN A 39 0.11 -5.99 4.07
C ASN A 39 0.27 -5.39 5.48
N MET A 40 1.21 -4.47 5.70
CA MET A 40 1.44 -3.87 7.02
C MET A 40 0.40 -2.85 7.44
N LEU A 41 -0.27 -2.19 6.52
CA LEU A 41 -1.27 -1.15 6.79
C LEU A 41 -2.67 -1.75 6.66
N ALA A 42 -3.11 -2.40 7.70
CA ALA A 42 -4.35 -3.15 7.81
C ALA A 42 -5.06 -2.84 9.14
N GLY A 43 -6.32 -3.22 9.28
CA GLY A 43 -7.00 -3.22 10.57
C GLY A 43 -8.33 -2.48 10.64
N PHE A 44 -8.76 -1.84 9.56
CA PHE A 44 -10.11 -1.28 9.44
C PHE A 44 -10.83 -1.93 8.26
N ASN A 45 -12.13 -2.17 8.43
CA ASN A 45 -12.97 -2.74 7.39
C ASN A 45 -12.92 -1.88 6.12
N GLY A 46 -12.58 -2.48 4.99
CA GLY A 46 -12.48 -1.83 3.69
C GLY A 46 -11.20 -1.04 3.44
N LEU A 47 -10.29 -0.95 4.42
CA LEU A 47 -9.08 -0.14 4.30
C LEU A 47 -8.18 -0.64 3.18
N GLU A 48 -7.82 -1.92 3.19
CA GLU A 48 -6.90 -2.54 2.24
C GLU A 48 -7.47 -2.49 0.81
N ALA A 49 -8.74 -2.84 0.66
CA ALA A 49 -9.39 -2.79 -0.64
C ALA A 49 -9.50 -1.34 -1.17
N GLY A 50 -9.88 -0.40 -0.31
CA GLY A 50 -9.97 1.01 -0.67
C GLY A 50 -8.62 1.61 -1.09
N GLN A 51 -7.57 1.33 -0.34
CA GLN A 51 -6.20 1.77 -0.69
C GLN A 51 -5.73 1.14 -2.00
N GLY A 52 -5.98 -0.17 -2.20
CA GLY A 52 -5.64 -0.86 -3.44
C GLY A 52 -6.31 -0.21 -4.65
N ILE A 53 -7.60 0.12 -4.56
CA ILE A 53 -8.36 0.81 -5.61
C ILE A 53 -7.75 2.18 -5.93
N LEU A 54 -7.42 2.97 -4.92
CA LEU A 54 -6.85 4.32 -5.12
C LEU A 54 -5.46 4.27 -5.76
N ILE A 55 -4.58 3.39 -5.27
CA ILE A 55 -3.22 3.27 -5.77
C ILE A 55 -3.22 2.71 -7.20
N LEU A 56 -3.95 1.60 -7.43
CA LEU A 56 -4.05 1.00 -8.76
C LEU A 56 -4.75 1.93 -9.74
N GLY A 57 -5.76 2.71 -9.32
CA GLY A 57 -6.42 3.71 -10.13
C GLY A 57 -5.46 4.80 -10.59
N THR A 58 -4.64 5.30 -9.67
CA THR A 58 -3.60 6.29 -10.00
C THR A 58 -2.58 5.71 -10.98
N LEU A 59 -2.07 4.49 -10.72
CA LEU A 59 -1.13 3.83 -11.60
C LEU A 59 -1.74 3.50 -12.98
N ALA A 60 -3.04 3.14 -13.04
CA ALA A 60 -3.73 2.90 -14.30
C ALA A 60 -3.77 4.17 -15.17
N ILE A 61 -4.14 5.31 -14.58
CA ILE A 61 -4.18 6.60 -15.30
C ILE A 61 -2.77 6.97 -15.81
N LEU A 62 -1.76 6.85 -14.95
CA LEU A 62 -0.39 7.16 -15.31
C LEU A 62 0.14 6.22 -16.40
N SER A 63 -0.12 4.91 -16.30
CA SER A 63 0.28 3.93 -17.31
C SER A 63 -0.37 4.17 -18.66
N PHE A 64 -1.63 4.62 -18.68
CA PHE A 64 -2.32 5.01 -19.90
C PHE A 64 -1.62 6.19 -20.57
N ASN A 65 -1.28 7.22 -19.78
CA ASN A 65 -0.63 8.43 -20.29
C ASN A 65 0.83 8.21 -20.73
N THR A 66 1.50 7.20 -20.19
CA THR A 66 2.90 6.86 -20.56
C THR A 66 3.01 5.85 -21.71
N GLY A 67 1.89 5.49 -22.33
CA GLY A 67 1.88 4.58 -23.48
C GLY A 67 1.96 3.09 -23.12
N THR A 68 1.83 2.73 -21.83
CA THR A 68 1.76 1.35 -21.36
C THR A 68 0.31 0.92 -21.04
N SER A 69 -0.61 1.22 -21.95
CA SER A 69 -2.07 1.09 -21.77
C SER A 69 -2.53 -0.31 -21.36
N TRP A 70 -1.81 -1.36 -21.76
CA TRP A 70 -2.12 -2.73 -21.34
C TRP A 70 -2.00 -2.93 -19.83
N LEU A 71 -1.07 -2.23 -19.16
CA LEU A 71 -0.96 -2.26 -17.69
C LEU A 71 -2.15 -1.56 -17.02
N SER A 72 -2.71 -0.55 -17.67
CA SER A 72 -3.95 0.08 -17.19
C SER A 72 -5.11 -0.91 -17.18
N VAL A 73 -5.21 -1.77 -18.21
CA VAL A 73 -6.24 -2.81 -18.26
C VAL A 73 -6.04 -3.83 -17.12
N VAL A 74 -4.81 -4.26 -16.88
CA VAL A 74 -4.49 -5.19 -15.77
C VAL A 74 -4.86 -4.56 -14.42
N ALA A 75 -4.51 -3.28 -14.21
CA ALA A 75 -4.87 -2.55 -13.00
C ALA A 75 -6.39 -2.44 -12.83
N LEU A 76 -7.14 -2.13 -13.91
CA LEU A 76 -8.60 -2.06 -13.90
C LEU A 76 -9.24 -3.40 -13.55
N CYS A 77 -8.74 -4.51 -14.06
CA CYS A 77 -9.24 -5.84 -13.68
C CYS A 77 -9.13 -6.06 -12.16
N MET A 78 -7.99 -5.71 -11.56
CA MET A 78 -7.82 -5.81 -10.11
C MET A 78 -8.73 -4.84 -9.36
N ILE A 79 -8.92 -3.61 -9.85
CA ILE A 79 -9.82 -2.61 -9.24
C ILE A 79 -11.25 -3.15 -9.19
N PHE A 80 -11.76 -3.74 -10.29
CA PHE A 80 -13.10 -4.30 -10.29
C PHE A 80 -13.23 -5.51 -9.35
N ALA A 81 -12.20 -6.34 -9.25
CA ALA A 81 -12.16 -7.42 -8.27
C ALA A 81 -12.19 -6.88 -6.83
N LEU A 82 -11.42 -5.83 -6.54
CA LEU A 82 -11.42 -5.17 -5.22
C LEU A 82 -12.74 -4.47 -4.91
N LEU A 83 -13.42 -3.88 -5.90
CA LEU A 83 -14.75 -3.29 -5.72
C LEU A 83 -15.77 -4.38 -5.36
N GLY A 84 -15.74 -5.53 -6.03
CA GLY A 84 -16.57 -6.70 -5.69
C GLY A 84 -16.27 -7.21 -4.27
N PHE A 85 -14.98 -7.32 -3.89
CA PHE A 85 -14.58 -7.68 -2.55
C PHE A 85 -15.05 -6.66 -1.51
N LEU A 86 -14.94 -5.37 -1.80
CA LEU A 86 -15.31 -4.28 -0.89
C LEU A 86 -16.80 -4.31 -0.52
N MET A 87 -17.68 -4.81 -1.40
CA MET A 87 -19.12 -5.00 -1.10
C MET A 87 -19.36 -5.88 0.14
N TYR A 88 -18.41 -6.80 0.43
CA TYR A 88 -18.48 -7.69 1.58
C TYR A 88 -17.53 -7.30 2.71
N ASN A 89 -16.51 -6.49 2.41
CA ASN A 89 -15.47 -6.11 3.37
C ASN A 89 -15.70 -4.72 4.02
N HIS A 90 -16.63 -3.88 3.50
CA HIS A 90 -16.98 -2.64 4.18
C HIS A 90 -17.69 -2.90 5.53
N PHE A 91 -17.72 -1.89 6.39
CA PHE A 91 -18.36 -2.02 7.71
C PHE A 91 -19.90 -2.18 7.60
N PRO A 92 -20.51 -3.14 8.33
CA PRO A 92 -19.89 -4.23 9.10
C PRO A 92 -19.39 -5.35 8.16
N SER A 93 -18.11 -5.70 8.23
CA SER A 93 -17.52 -6.64 7.27
C SER A 93 -18.03 -8.07 7.50
N LYS A 94 -18.33 -8.75 6.39
CA LYS A 94 -18.69 -10.18 6.36
C LYS A 94 -17.49 -11.06 6.07
N ILE A 95 -16.48 -10.52 5.36
CA ILE A 95 -15.23 -11.19 5.02
C ILE A 95 -14.06 -10.24 5.29
N PHE A 96 -12.90 -10.80 5.63
CA PHE A 96 -11.68 -10.06 5.87
C PHE A 96 -10.65 -10.37 4.78
N PRO A 97 -9.82 -9.38 4.37
CA PRO A 97 -8.71 -9.64 3.49
C PRO A 97 -7.70 -10.52 4.23
N GLY A 98 -7.26 -11.59 3.59
CA GLY A 98 -6.12 -12.38 4.05
C GLY A 98 -4.85 -11.93 3.35
N ASP A 99 -3.73 -12.55 3.74
CA ASP A 99 -2.42 -12.32 3.11
C ASP A 99 -2.45 -12.56 1.60
N SER A 100 -3.28 -13.48 1.13
CA SER A 100 -3.44 -13.74 -0.31
C SER A 100 -3.89 -12.50 -1.08
N LEU A 101 -4.83 -11.73 -0.56
CA LEU A 101 -5.27 -10.49 -1.20
C LEU A 101 -4.21 -9.40 -1.09
N THR A 102 -3.71 -9.15 0.11
CA THR A 102 -2.81 -8.02 0.37
C THR A 102 -1.48 -8.18 -0.35
N TYR A 103 -0.90 -9.38 -0.34
CA TYR A 103 0.34 -9.67 -1.07
C TYR A 103 0.14 -9.61 -2.59
N THR A 104 -0.98 -10.11 -3.11
CA THR A 104 -1.26 -10.05 -4.55
C THR A 104 -1.41 -8.60 -5.02
N VAL A 105 -2.17 -7.77 -4.31
CA VAL A 105 -2.35 -6.35 -4.64
C VAL A 105 -1.02 -5.60 -4.53
N GLY A 106 -0.28 -5.82 -3.44
CA GLY A 106 1.03 -5.20 -3.24
C GLY A 106 2.03 -5.58 -4.34
N ALA A 107 2.10 -6.87 -4.71
CA ALA A 107 2.96 -7.33 -5.80
C ALA A 107 2.58 -6.70 -7.14
N LEU A 108 1.28 -6.64 -7.45
CA LEU A 108 0.79 -6.03 -8.69
C LEU A 108 1.14 -4.55 -8.77
N ILE A 109 1.00 -3.80 -7.68
CA ILE A 109 1.40 -2.40 -7.59
C ILE A 109 2.89 -2.24 -7.92
N GLY A 110 3.76 -3.04 -7.30
CA GLY A 110 5.20 -3.01 -7.54
C GLY A 110 5.56 -3.37 -8.99
N ILE A 111 4.92 -4.39 -9.55
CA ILE A 111 5.14 -4.83 -10.94
C ILE A 111 4.72 -3.74 -11.93
N ILE A 112 3.54 -3.12 -11.76
CA ILE A 112 3.08 -2.03 -12.63
C ILE A 112 4.05 -0.85 -12.54
N ALA A 113 4.47 -0.47 -11.33
CA ALA A 113 5.39 0.63 -11.12
C ALA A 113 6.71 0.44 -11.86
N VAL A 114 7.29 -0.78 -11.81
CA VAL A 114 8.56 -1.11 -12.48
C VAL A 114 8.38 -1.15 -14.01
N ILE A 115 7.37 -1.86 -14.52
CA ILE A 115 7.21 -2.06 -15.96
C ILE A 115 6.82 -0.76 -16.67
N ALA A 116 6.03 0.10 -16.02
CA ALA A 116 5.64 1.40 -16.57
C ALA A 116 6.66 2.52 -16.32
N ASN A 117 7.78 2.25 -15.65
CA ASN A 117 8.77 3.24 -15.17
C ASN A 117 8.10 4.34 -14.31
N LEU A 118 7.20 3.93 -13.42
CA LEU A 118 6.44 4.79 -12.51
C LEU A 118 6.97 4.73 -11.06
N GLU A 119 8.26 4.41 -10.85
CA GLU A 119 8.85 4.24 -9.52
C GLU A 119 8.74 5.52 -8.69
N LYS A 120 8.83 6.69 -9.34
CA LYS A 120 8.63 7.98 -8.68
C LYS A 120 7.20 8.12 -8.12
N ALA A 121 6.19 7.76 -8.91
CA ALA A 121 4.80 7.78 -8.48
C ALA A 121 4.56 6.74 -7.36
N PHE A 122 5.14 5.54 -7.52
CA PHE A 122 5.11 4.49 -6.50
C PHE A 122 5.66 4.99 -5.16
N LEU A 123 6.84 5.62 -5.14
CA LEU A 123 7.43 6.13 -3.90
C LEU A 123 6.53 7.16 -3.20
N ILE A 124 5.88 8.04 -3.98
CA ILE A 124 4.95 9.04 -3.44
C ILE A 124 3.71 8.36 -2.84
N LEU A 125 3.11 7.41 -3.58
CA LEU A 125 1.92 6.68 -3.14
C LEU A 125 2.21 5.79 -1.94
N PHE A 126 3.45 5.33 -1.79
CA PHE A 126 3.87 4.46 -0.69
C PHE A 126 4.36 5.20 0.56
N VAL A 127 4.34 6.52 0.58
CA VAL A 127 4.69 7.32 1.79
C VAL A 127 3.95 6.86 3.06
N PRO A 128 2.63 6.59 3.05
CA PRO A 128 1.94 6.10 4.25
C PRO A 128 2.49 4.75 4.73
N TYR A 129 2.83 3.84 3.81
CA TYR A 129 3.39 2.52 4.13
C TYR A 129 4.81 2.61 4.68
N ILE A 130 5.60 3.54 4.17
CA ILE A 130 6.95 3.84 4.69
C ILE A 130 6.84 4.36 6.13
N ILE A 131 5.93 5.30 6.39
CA ILE A 131 5.67 5.81 7.75
C ILE A 131 5.21 4.66 8.67
N GLN A 132 4.29 3.82 8.19
CA GLN A 132 3.81 2.65 8.91
C GLN A 132 4.95 1.70 9.29
N PHE A 133 5.85 1.42 8.34
CA PHE A 133 7.02 0.58 8.57
C PHE A 133 7.90 1.11 9.72
N PHE A 134 8.24 2.41 9.70
CA PHE A 134 9.03 3.02 10.78
C PHE A 134 8.32 3.02 12.13
N LEU A 135 7.01 3.21 12.14
CA LEU A 135 6.22 3.12 13.37
C LEU A 135 6.21 1.69 13.94
N LYS A 136 6.05 0.68 13.08
CA LYS A 136 6.11 -0.73 13.49
C LYS A 136 7.53 -1.16 13.91
N LEU A 137 8.57 -0.66 13.23
CA LEU A 137 9.96 -0.87 13.60
C LEU A 137 10.25 -0.36 15.02
N ARG A 138 9.72 0.81 15.39
CA ARG A 138 9.81 1.36 16.75
C ARG A 138 9.23 0.41 17.81
N GLY A 139 8.23 -0.41 17.46
CA GLY A 139 7.64 -1.44 18.30
C GLY A 139 8.32 -2.80 18.17
N SER A 140 9.46 -2.89 17.45
CA SER A 140 10.17 -4.14 17.11
C SER A 140 9.25 -5.17 16.45
N PHE A 141 8.26 -4.73 15.68
CA PHE A 141 7.21 -5.55 15.05
C PHE A 141 6.39 -6.44 16.00
N LYS A 142 6.61 -6.35 17.32
CA LYS A 142 5.91 -7.15 18.35
C LYS A 142 4.67 -6.44 18.89
N LYS A 143 4.54 -5.14 18.65
CA LYS A 143 3.41 -4.34 19.13
C LYS A 143 2.30 -4.31 18.09
N GLU A 144 1.15 -4.90 18.45
CA GLU A 144 -0.05 -4.81 17.63
C GLU A 144 -0.59 -3.39 17.62
N SER A 145 -0.91 -2.86 16.42
CA SER A 145 -1.46 -1.51 16.26
C SER A 145 -2.99 -1.46 16.26
N PHE A 146 -3.65 -2.61 16.43
CA PHE A 146 -5.11 -2.69 16.49
C PHE A 146 -5.67 -2.04 17.76
N ALA A 147 -6.83 -1.39 17.61
CA ALA A 147 -7.55 -0.82 18.75
C ALA A 147 -8.30 -1.89 19.54
N GLU A 148 -8.51 -1.62 20.82
CA GLU A 148 -9.40 -2.42 21.66
C GLU A 148 -10.83 -1.88 21.59
N VAL A 149 -11.78 -2.78 21.32
CA VAL A 149 -13.21 -2.43 21.35
C VAL A 149 -13.68 -2.44 22.78
N GLN A 150 -14.17 -1.31 23.27
CA GLN A 150 -14.76 -1.20 24.61
C GLN A 150 -16.21 -1.71 24.64
N LYS A 151 -16.73 -1.99 25.85
CA LYS A 151 -18.10 -2.47 26.04
C LYS A 151 -19.18 -1.53 25.49
N ASN A 152 -18.85 -0.26 25.36
CA ASN A 152 -19.72 0.78 24.78
C ASN A 152 -19.57 0.93 23.24
N GLY A 153 -18.83 0.04 22.60
CA GLY A 153 -18.58 0.07 21.13
C GLY A 153 -17.54 1.11 20.69
N THR A 154 -16.92 1.85 21.62
CA THR A 154 -15.86 2.82 21.26
C THR A 154 -14.52 2.11 21.12
N LEU A 155 -13.65 2.67 20.25
CA LEU A 155 -12.29 2.18 20.06
C LEU A 155 -11.30 2.89 20.99
N LYS A 156 -10.45 2.13 21.68
CA LYS A 156 -9.40 2.67 22.53
C LYS A 156 -8.02 2.22 22.03
N PRO A 157 -7.03 3.12 22.00
CA PRO A 157 -5.66 2.72 21.67
C PRO A 157 -5.11 1.77 22.72
N ARG A 158 -4.55 0.62 22.29
CA ARG A 158 -3.96 -0.39 23.20
C ARG A 158 -2.73 0.14 23.95
N TYR A 159 -2.01 1.11 23.35
CA TYR A 159 -0.78 1.68 23.91
C TYR A 159 -0.84 3.20 23.98
N LYS A 160 -0.15 3.78 24.97
CA LYS A 160 0.02 5.24 25.08
C LYS A 160 0.86 5.83 23.93
N ARG A 161 1.84 5.06 23.41
CA ARG A 161 2.69 5.44 22.28
C ARG A 161 2.09 4.93 20.97
N ILE A 162 2.34 5.64 19.87
CA ILE A 162 1.88 5.31 18.53
C ILE A 162 2.87 4.31 17.92
N TYR A 163 2.37 3.14 17.50
CA TYR A 163 3.12 2.08 16.85
C TYR A 163 2.57 1.74 15.45
N GLY A 164 1.58 2.47 14.98
CA GLY A 164 0.99 2.36 13.66
C GLY A 164 0.07 3.53 13.37
N LEU A 165 -0.22 3.75 12.09
CA LEU A 165 -1.14 4.80 11.64
C LEU A 165 -2.56 4.55 12.15
N GLU A 166 -2.95 3.29 12.33
CA GLU A 166 -4.24 2.88 12.91
C GLU A 166 -4.40 3.44 14.34
N ASN A 167 -3.34 3.35 15.15
CA ASN A 167 -3.35 3.94 16.51
C ASN A 167 -3.49 5.47 16.47
N LEU A 168 -2.86 6.11 15.48
CA LEU A 168 -2.97 7.55 15.28
C LEU A 168 -4.41 7.94 14.95
N CYS A 169 -5.05 7.22 14.03
CA CYS A 169 -6.45 7.46 13.65
C CYS A 169 -7.40 7.33 14.85
N VAL A 170 -7.27 6.25 15.63
CA VAL A 170 -8.11 6.03 16.82
C VAL A 170 -7.89 7.10 17.87
N LYS A 171 -6.64 7.51 18.10
CA LYS A 171 -6.31 8.57 19.05
C LYS A 171 -6.91 9.91 18.62
N PHE A 172 -6.81 10.25 17.34
CA PHE A 172 -7.36 11.46 16.79
C PHE A 172 -8.90 11.49 16.85
N GLN A 173 -9.56 10.37 16.51
CA GLN A 173 -11.01 10.21 16.65
C GLN A 173 -11.47 10.44 18.08
N ASN A 174 -10.75 9.90 19.07
CA ASN A 174 -11.11 10.09 20.47
C ASN A 174 -10.91 11.54 20.95
N THR A 175 -9.95 12.26 20.37
CA THR A 175 -9.71 13.69 20.68
C THR A 175 -10.79 14.58 20.07
N LEU A 176 -11.33 14.24 18.89
CA LEU A 176 -12.40 15.01 18.24
C LEU A 176 -13.80 14.78 18.85
N ARG A 177 -13.98 13.72 19.63
CA ARG A 177 -15.25 13.42 20.31
C ARG A 177 -15.37 14.07 21.69
N LEU A 178 -14.33 14.82 22.12
CA LEU A 178 -14.35 15.70 23.29
C LEU A 178 -14.90 17.08 22.93
#